data_6b8b2738bd703c072e79dfb4131e06fc
#
_entry.id   6b8b2738bd703c072e79dfb4131e06fc
#
_cell.length_a   1.000
_cell.length_b   1.000
_cell.length_c   1.000
_cell.angle_alpha   90.00
_cell.angle_beta   90.00
_cell.angle_gamma   90.00
#
_symmetry.space_group_name_H-M   'P 1'
#
loop_
_entity.id
_entity.type
_entity.pdbx_description
1 polymer ?
#
loop_
_entity_poly.entity_id
_entity_poly.type
_entity_poly.pdbx_seq_one_letter_code
_entity_poly.pdbx_strand_id
1 'polypeptide(L)'
;MLINQQVQSKNVPNPYLHLPSINTNDMVELMRVDKTIGVERIAGYIVTAYDTVNGDLPATLFSLLTLERHLSTKRIDRDTFNRAYIRAVMNEAAALAADNYVDYDTTSQGAISGDVQLTKSDRLRRIVSHSIADMTGRRRNRVKLL
;
A
#
# COMPACT_ATOMS: atom_id res chain seq x y z
N MET A 1 36.98 6.81 -5.14
CA MET A 1 36.02 7.85 -4.75
C MET A 1 34.65 7.23 -4.65
N LEU A 2 34.19 7.01 -3.43
CA LEU A 2 32.83 6.53 -3.21
C LEU A 2 31.88 7.69 -3.48
N ILE A 3 31.22 7.67 -4.62
CA ILE A 3 30.11 8.55 -4.88
C ILE A 3 29.00 8.07 -3.93
N ASN A 4 28.79 8.81 -2.86
CA ASN A 4 27.60 8.65 -2.06
C ASN A 4 26.42 9.04 -2.96
N GLN A 5 25.87 8.07 -3.68
CA GLN A 5 24.56 8.23 -4.27
C GLN A 5 23.61 8.35 -3.10
N GLN A 6 23.31 9.58 -2.73
CA GLN A 6 22.16 9.82 -1.87
C GLN A 6 20.98 9.11 -2.52
N VAL A 7 20.49 8.08 -1.85
CA VAL A 7 19.25 7.43 -2.25
C VAL A 7 18.20 8.53 -2.30
N GLN A 8 17.80 8.94 -3.48
CA GLN A 8 16.78 9.95 -3.64
C GLN A 8 15.51 9.39 -3.03
N SER A 9 15.03 10.02 -1.98
CA SER A 9 13.75 9.71 -1.38
C SER A 9 12.79 10.85 -1.65
N LYS A 10 11.53 10.51 -1.84
CA LYS A 10 10.46 11.46 -2.06
C LYS A 10 9.30 11.15 -1.13
N ASN A 11 8.86 12.15 -0.38
CA ASN A 11 7.62 12.04 0.35
C ASN A 11 6.46 12.28 -0.62
N VAL A 12 5.52 11.34 -0.68
CA VAL A 12 4.35 11.42 -1.56
C VAL A 12 3.16 11.89 -0.72
N PRO A 13 2.71 13.15 -0.88
CA PRO A 13 1.63 13.67 -0.03
C PRO A 13 0.32 12.95 -0.29
N ASN A 14 -0.41 12.68 0.80
CA ASN A 14 -1.76 12.16 0.70
C ASN A 14 -2.73 13.26 0.25
N PRO A 15 -3.69 12.99 -0.64
CA PRO A 15 -4.73 13.96 -0.99
C PRO A 15 -5.52 14.49 0.20
N TYR A 16 -5.64 13.69 1.26
CA TYR A 16 -6.29 14.08 2.52
C TYR A 16 -5.24 14.34 3.58
N LEU A 17 -5.13 15.59 4.02
CA LEU A 17 -4.08 16.03 4.94
C LEU A 17 -4.09 15.33 6.31
N HIS A 18 -5.25 14.85 6.75
CA HIS A 18 -5.39 14.14 8.02
C HIS A 18 -5.04 12.66 7.94
N LEU A 19 -4.79 12.13 6.75
CA LEU A 19 -4.35 10.76 6.52
C LEU A 19 -2.83 10.71 6.34
N PRO A 20 -2.19 9.58 6.71
CA PRO A 20 -0.74 9.45 6.59
C PRO A 20 -0.24 9.58 5.15
N SER A 21 0.94 10.17 5.00
CA SER A 21 1.71 10.18 3.74
C SER A 21 2.81 9.13 3.77
N ILE A 22 3.21 8.65 2.61
CA ILE A 22 4.20 7.59 2.46
C ILE A 22 5.42 8.12 1.72
N ASN A 23 6.60 7.76 2.23
CA ASN A 23 7.88 8.05 1.60
C ASN A 23 8.29 6.88 0.70
N THR A 24 8.84 7.19 -0.47
CA THR A 24 9.31 6.18 -1.42
C THR A 24 10.39 5.27 -0.85
N ASN A 25 11.23 5.79 0.05
CA ASN A 25 12.28 4.99 0.69
C ASN A 25 11.69 3.92 1.61
N ASP A 26 10.61 4.23 2.31
CA ASP A 26 9.90 3.24 3.15
C ASP A 26 9.35 2.09 2.31
N MET A 27 8.87 2.38 1.10
CA MET A 27 8.44 1.34 0.15
C MET A 27 9.60 0.40 -0.22
N VAL A 28 10.76 0.96 -0.52
CA VAL A 28 11.94 0.16 -0.89
C VAL A 28 12.39 -0.73 0.26
N GLU A 29 12.47 -0.18 1.47
CA GLU A 29 12.97 -0.90 2.64
C GLU A 29 11.98 -1.92 3.20
N LEU A 30 10.72 -1.52 3.39
CA LEU A 30 9.72 -2.34 4.07
C LEU A 30 9.04 -3.34 3.14
N MET A 31 8.82 -2.98 1.89
CA MET A 31 8.12 -3.82 0.93
C MET A 31 9.06 -4.59 -0.01
N ARG A 32 10.36 -4.41 0.13
CA ARG A 32 11.39 -5.04 -0.73
C ARG A 32 11.14 -4.80 -2.23
N VAL A 33 10.72 -3.60 -2.56
CA VAL A 33 10.58 -3.17 -3.95
C VAL A 33 11.98 -3.03 -4.55
N ASP A 34 12.13 -3.48 -5.78
CA ASP A 34 13.43 -3.46 -6.46
C ASP A 34 13.97 -2.02 -6.53
N LYS A 35 15.21 -1.82 -6.08
CA LYS A 35 15.89 -0.52 -6.09
C LYS A 35 16.13 0.02 -7.51
N THR A 36 16.06 -0.83 -8.53
CA THR A 36 16.18 -0.40 -9.94
C THR A 36 14.95 0.34 -10.43
N ILE A 37 13.80 0.23 -9.72
CA ILE A 37 12.63 1.01 -10.02
C ILE A 37 12.88 2.46 -9.59
N GLY A 38 12.77 3.40 -10.52
CA GLY A 38 13.02 4.81 -10.25
C GLY A 38 12.06 5.41 -9.22
N VAL A 39 12.54 6.40 -8.48
CA VAL A 39 11.76 7.09 -7.42
C VAL A 39 10.44 7.64 -7.95
N GLU A 40 10.44 8.24 -9.14
CA GLU A 40 9.21 8.79 -9.73
C GLU A 40 8.18 7.70 -10.06
N ARG A 41 8.61 6.53 -10.46
CA ARG A 41 7.71 5.40 -10.73
C ARG A 41 7.12 4.86 -9.43
N ILE A 42 7.93 4.72 -8.39
CA ILE A 42 7.46 4.32 -7.06
C ILE A 42 6.45 5.34 -6.52
N ALA A 43 6.75 6.64 -6.67
CA ALA A 43 5.82 7.70 -6.29
C ALA A 43 4.49 7.60 -7.05
N GLY A 44 4.52 7.29 -8.33
CA GLY A 44 3.33 7.05 -9.14
C GLY A 44 2.48 5.88 -8.64
N TYR A 45 3.10 4.78 -8.24
CA TYR A 45 2.39 3.65 -7.62
C TYR A 45 1.75 4.04 -6.29
N ILE A 46 2.42 4.84 -5.48
CA ILE A 46 1.86 5.33 -4.21
C ILE A 46 0.64 6.23 -4.46
N VAL A 47 0.70 7.13 -5.43
CA VAL A 47 -0.45 7.99 -5.79
C VAL A 47 -1.64 7.13 -6.23
N THR A 48 -1.43 6.15 -7.10
CA THR A 48 -2.48 5.23 -7.55
C THR A 48 -3.03 4.42 -6.37
N ALA A 49 -2.15 3.99 -5.47
CA ALA A 49 -2.55 3.26 -4.28
C ALA A 49 -3.41 4.11 -3.32
N TYR A 50 -3.11 5.40 -3.17
CA TYR A 50 -3.99 6.31 -2.42
C TYR A 50 -5.38 6.34 -3.03
N ASP A 51 -5.48 6.49 -4.34
CA ASP A 51 -6.77 6.55 -5.04
C ASP A 51 -7.56 5.26 -4.83
N THR A 52 -6.91 4.11 -4.95
CA THR A 52 -7.55 2.80 -4.78
C THR A 52 -8.01 2.59 -3.33
N VAL A 53 -7.13 2.79 -2.36
CA VAL A 53 -7.44 2.57 -0.94
C VAL A 53 -8.50 3.57 -0.48
N ASN A 54 -8.35 4.84 -0.82
CA ASN A 54 -9.33 5.86 -0.45
C ASN A 54 -10.70 5.58 -1.10
N GLY A 55 -10.72 5.06 -2.32
CA GLY A 55 -11.96 4.66 -2.99
C GLY A 55 -12.71 3.53 -2.28
N ASP A 56 -11.99 2.67 -1.57
CA ASP A 56 -12.58 1.55 -0.81
C ASP A 56 -12.99 1.93 0.61
N LEU A 57 -12.68 3.13 1.07
CA LEU A 57 -13.01 3.61 2.40
C LEU A 57 -14.34 4.37 2.41
N PRO A 58 -15.11 4.29 3.52
CA PRO A 58 -16.33 5.07 3.65
C PRO A 58 -16.03 6.58 3.73
N ALA A 59 -16.95 7.39 3.21
CA ALA A 59 -16.81 8.86 3.16
C ALA A 59 -16.61 9.51 4.53
N THR A 60 -17.04 8.86 5.60
CA THR A 60 -16.85 9.34 6.98
C THR A 60 -15.39 9.46 7.40
N LEU A 61 -14.46 8.83 6.67
CA LEU A 61 -13.04 8.88 6.99
C LEU A 61 -12.31 10.06 6.34
N PHE A 62 -12.97 10.83 5.46
CA PHE A 62 -12.33 11.89 4.68
C PHE A 62 -12.39 13.28 5.33
N SER A 63 -12.97 13.40 6.49
CA SER A 63 -12.96 14.60 7.32
C SER A 63 -12.39 14.25 8.68
N LEU A 64 -11.54 15.11 9.24
CA LEU A 64 -10.92 14.87 10.55
C LEU A 64 -12.00 14.66 11.64
N LEU A 65 -13.04 15.47 11.63
CA LEU A 65 -14.10 15.39 12.62
C LEU A 65 -14.87 14.05 12.54
N THR A 66 -15.25 13.65 11.33
CA THR A 66 -15.99 12.39 11.13
C THR A 66 -15.09 11.17 11.34
N LEU A 67 -13.80 11.28 11.03
CA LEU A 67 -12.82 10.24 11.34
C LEU A 67 -12.70 10.04 12.85
N GLU A 68 -12.54 11.09 13.62
CA GLU A 68 -12.45 11.00 15.09
C GLU A 68 -13.69 10.36 15.69
N ARG A 69 -14.87 10.72 15.19
CA ARG A 69 -16.15 10.11 15.60
C ARG A 69 -16.18 8.61 15.26
N HIS A 70 -15.72 8.25 14.06
CA HIS A 70 -15.64 6.84 13.64
C HIS A 70 -14.72 6.04 14.55
N LEU A 71 -13.54 6.56 14.85
CA LEU A 71 -12.56 5.90 15.71
C LEU A 71 -13.11 5.70 17.12
N SER A 72 -13.78 6.71 17.67
CA SER A 72 -14.43 6.63 18.97
C SER A 72 -15.53 5.57 18.98
N THR A 73 -16.42 5.57 17.99
CA THR A 73 -17.53 4.62 17.86
C THR A 73 -17.04 3.17 17.72
N LYS A 74 -16.00 2.95 16.92
CA LYS A 74 -15.43 1.63 16.66
C LYS A 74 -14.38 1.21 17.69
N ARG A 75 -14.01 2.09 18.62
CA ARG A 75 -12.97 1.88 19.62
C ARG A 75 -11.62 1.51 18.98
N ILE A 76 -11.26 2.23 17.94
CA ILE A 76 -9.99 2.08 17.23
C ILE A 76 -9.07 3.21 17.67
N ASP A 77 -7.87 2.87 18.12
CA ASP A 77 -6.83 3.83 18.43
C ASP A 77 -6.31 4.52 17.16
N ARG A 78 -5.99 5.81 17.25
CA ARG A 78 -5.51 6.58 16.09
C ARG A 78 -4.25 6.00 15.48
N ASP A 79 -3.30 5.58 16.32
CA ASP A 79 -2.04 4.99 15.83
C ASP A 79 -2.30 3.64 15.14
N THR A 80 -3.20 2.84 15.67
CA THR A 80 -3.63 1.58 15.05
C THR A 80 -4.27 1.82 13.69
N PHE A 81 -5.13 2.81 13.59
CA PHE A 81 -5.74 3.23 12.32
C PHE A 81 -4.67 3.68 11.32
N ASN A 82 -3.76 4.54 11.72
CA ASN A 82 -2.68 5.04 10.86
C ASN A 82 -1.78 3.91 10.35
N ARG A 83 -1.43 2.96 11.20
CA ARG A 83 -0.65 1.79 10.80
C ARG A 83 -1.40 0.93 9.79
N ALA A 84 -2.68 0.72 9.98
CA ALA A 84 -3.50 -0.04 9.04
C ALA A 84 -3.62 0.68 7.69
N TYR A 85 -3.78 2.00 7.71
CA TYR A 85 -3.82 2.81 6.49
C TYR A 85 -2.51 2.73 5.70
N ILE A 86 -1.37 2.94 6.39
CA ILE A 86 -0.04 2.84 5.77
C ILE A 86 0.17 1.45 5.18
N ARG A 87 -0.18 0.41 5.92
CA ARG A 87 -0.09 -0.98 5.44
C ARG A 87 -0.93 -1.22 4.19
N ALA A 88 -2.15 -0.69 4.15
CA ALA A 88 -3.03 -0.82 2.98
C ALA A 88 -2.40 -0.16 1.74
N VAL A 89 -1.96 1.08 1.86
CA VAL A 89 -1.39 1.84 0.74
C VAL A 89 -0.08 1.22 0.26
N MET A 90 0.82 0.85 1.18
CA MET A 90 2.10 0.26 0.81
C MET A 90 1.94 -1.09 0.11
N ASN A 91 1.04 -1.93 0.60
CA ASN A 91 0.78 -3.23 -0.03
C ASN A 91 0.10 -3.08 -1.39
N GLU A 92 -0.82 -2.13 -1.56
CA GLU A 92 -1.41 -1.85 -2.88
C GLU A 92 -0.37 -1.32 -3.87
N ALA A 93 0.49 -0.38 -3.45
CA ALA A 93 1.57 0.13 -4.29
C ALA A 93 2.55 -0.99 -4.69
N ALA A 94 2.90 -1.87 -3.77
CA ALA A 94 3.76 -3.03 -4.05
C ALA A 94 3.09 -4.03 -4.99
N ALA A 95 1.76 -4.22 -4.88
CA ALA A 95 1.00 -5.06 -5.80
C ALA A 95 1.01 -4.49 -7.23
N LEU A 96 0.85 -3.17 -7.36
CA LEU A 96 0.95 -2.48 -8.67
C LEU A 96 2.34 -2.65 -9.29
N ALA A 97 3.40 -2.53 -8.49
CA ALA A 97 4.76 -2.78 -8.96
C ALA A 97 4.95 -4.23 -9.42
N ALA A 98 4.39 -5.20 -8.70
CA ALA A 98 4.45 -6.62 -9.06
C ALA A 98 3.67 -6.92 -10.35
N ASP A 99 2.49 -6.33 -10.53
CA ASP A 99 1.70 -6.48 -11.76
C ASP A 99 2.45 -5.96 -12.98
N ASN A 100 3.11 -4.81 -12.85
CA ASN A 100 3.85 -4.19 -13.96
C ASN A 100 5.16 -4.91 -14.29
N TYR A 101 5.69 -5.73 -13.39
CA TYR A 101 6.87 -6.54 -13.67
C TYR A 101 6.65 -7.51 -14.84
N VAL A 102 5.44 -8.02 -15.00
CA VAL A 102 5.09 -8.98 -16.05
C VAL A 102 5.25 -8.40 -17.45
N ASP A 103 5.05 -7.09 -17.62
CA ASP A 103 5.05 -6.42 -18.92
C ASP A 103 6.44 -6.22 -19.53
N TYR A 104 7.50 -6.44 -18.73
CA TYR A 104 8.88 -6.15 -19.14
C TYR A 104 9.66 -7.35 -19.63
N ASP A 105 9.17 -8.56 -19.47
CA ASP A 105 9.91 -9.77 -19.80
C ASP A 105 9.10 -10.71 -20.68
N THR A 106 9.44 -10.76 -21.97
CA THR A 106 8.77 -11.60 -22.98
C THR A 106 9.43 -12.97 -23.17
N THR A 107 10.45 -13.31 -22.35
CA THR A 107 11.12 -14.62 -22.40
C THR A 107 10.34 -15.68 -21.64
N SER A 108 10.59 -16.97 -21.92
CA SER A 108 9.97 -18.07 -21.18
C SER A 108 10.29 -18.04 -19.68
N GLN A 109 11.46 -17.57 -19.31
CA GLN A 109 11.83 -17.35 -17.91
C GLN A 109 11.08 -16.16 -17.30
N GLY A 110 10.81 -15.12 -18.08
CA GLY A 110 9.96 -14.01 -17.69
C GLY A 110 8.52 -14.42 -17.45
N ALA A 111 7.96 -15.34 -18.22
CA ALA A 111 6.64 -15.89 -18.01
C ALA A 111 6.51 -16.62 -16.66
N ILE A 112 7.51 -17.42 -16.27
CA ILE A 112 7.56 -18.08 -14.95
C ILE A 112 7.67 -17.04 -13.83
N SER A 113 8.52 -16.05 -14.00
CA SER A 113 8.67 -14.94 -13.04
C SER A 113 7.41 -14.10 -12.96
N GLY A 114 6.69 -13.93 -14.08
CA GLY A 114 5.41 -13.25 -14.16
C GLY A 114 4.33 -13.94 -13.31
N ASP A 115 4.20 -15.26 -13.41
CA ASP A 115 3.27 -16.04 -12.60
C ASP A 115 3.57 -15.91 -11.10
N VAL A 116 4.84 -15.91 -10.71
CA VAL A 116 5.25 -15.70 -9.32
C VAL A 116 4.86 -14.28 -8.85
N GLN A 117 5.05 -13.25 -9.69
CA GLN A 117 4.69 -11.88 -9.34
C GLN A 117 3.18 -11.67 -9.24
N LEU A 118 2.38 -12.30 -10.11
CA LEU A 118 0.91 -12.26 -10.01
C LEU A 118 0.42 -12.90 -8.70
N THR A 119 1.00 -14.03 -8.31
CA THR A 119 0.70 -14.67 -7.01
C THR A 119 1.09 -13.76 -5.85
N LYS A 120 2.21 -13.05 -5.97
CA LYS A 120 2.64 -12.06 -4.98
C LYS A 120 1.66 -10.90 -4.89
N SER A 121 1.19 -10.35 -6.03
CA SER A 121 0.23 -9.25 -6.03
C SER A 121 -1.10 -9.65 -5.39
N ASP A 122 -1.59 -10.87 -5.61
CA ASP A 122 -2.80 -11.39 -4.97
C ASP A 122 -2.66 -11.46 -3.45
N ARG A 123 -1.50 -11.90 -2.96
CA ARG A 123 -1.21 -11.91 -1.51
C ARG A 123 -1.20 -10.51 -0.93
N LEU A 124 -0.57 -9.56 -1.61
CA LEU A 124 -0.49 -8.18 -1.17
C LEU A 124 -1.88 -7.53 -1.11
N ARG A 125 -2.72 -7.75 -2.12
CA ARG A 125 -4.11 -7.25 -2.14
C ARG A 125 -4.99 -7.88 -1.07
N ARG A 126 -4.72 -9.10 -0.68
CA ARG A 126 -5.39 -9.70 0.48
C ARG A 126 -5.05 -8.96 1.77
N ILE A 127 -3.79 -8.56 1.94
CA ILE A 127 -3.36 -7.73 3.07
C ILE A 127 -4.05 -6.36 3.02
N VAL A 128 -4.20 -5.76 1.84
CA VAL A 128 -4.96 -4.51 1.67
C VAL A 128 -6.40 -4.66 2.18
N SER A 129 -7.10 -5.71 1.76
CA SER A 129 -8.48 -5.98 2.20
C SER A 129 -8.57 -6.15 3.72
N HIS A 130 -7.64 -6.88 4.32
CA HIS A 130 -7.58 -7.04 5.77
C HIS A 130 -7.31 -5.71 6.49
N SER A 131 -6.44 -4.88 5.94
CA SER A 131 -6.12 -3.57 6.51
C SER A 131 -7.31 -2.62 6.45
N ILE A 132 -8.07 -2.64 5.36
CA ILE A 132 -9.31 -1.87 5.23
C ILE A 132 -10.35 -2.36 6.24
N ALA A 133 -10.49 -3.67 6.44
CA ALA A 133 -11.35 -4.22 7.47
C ALA A 133 -10.97 -3.74 8.87
N ASP A 134 -9.67 -3.70 9.17
CA ASP A 134 -9.16 -3.20 10.45
C ASP A 134 -9.49 -1.70 10.66
N MET A 135 -9.38 -0.88 9.61
CA MET A 135 -9.71 0.54 9.67
C MET A 135 -11.22 0.81 9.83
N THR A 136 -12.05 0.00 9.21
CA THR A 136 -13.51 0.17 9.21
C THR A 136 -14.21 -0.55 10.36
N GLY A 137 -13.48 -1.34 11.13
CA GLY A 137 -14.04 -2.13 12.23
C GLY A 137 -14.85 -3.34 11.76
N ARG A 138 -14.73 -3.72 10.49
CA ARG A 138 -15.36 -4.93 9.97
C ARG A 138 -14.64 -6.16 10.49
N ARG A 139 -15.39 -7.19 10.83
CA ARG A 139 -14.80 -8.48 11.21
C ARG A 139 -14.18 -9.12 10.00
N ARG A 140 -12.94 -9.58 10.14
CA ARG A 140 -12.31 -10.43 9.14
C ARG A 140 -13.04 -11.77 9.11
N ASN A 141 -13.43 -12.20 7.92
CA ASN A 141 -13.91 -13.57 7.73
C ASN A 141 -12.74 -14.54 7.89
N ARG A 142 -12.58 -15.05 9.10
CA ARG A 142 -11.71 -16.20 9.33
C ARG A 142 -12.53 -17.45 9.03
N VAL A 143 -12.37 -17.98 7.83
CA VAL A 143 -12.90 -19.33 7.55
C VAL A 143 -12.06 -20.31 8.35
N LYS A 144 -12.59 -20.78 9.46
CA LYS A 144 -12.07 -22.00 10.09
C LYS A 144 -12.56 -23.16 9.24
N LEU A 145 -11.67 -23.75 8.48
CA LEU A 145 -11.88 -25.09 7.97
C LEU A 145 -11.77 -26.03 9.17
N LEU A 146 -12.91 -26.47 9.59
CA LEU A 146 -12.99 -27.59 10.53
C LEU A 146 -12.66 -28.89 9.78
#